data_2bb3c7c2fa02a3658ed9024772040e5c
#
_entry.id   2bb3c7c2fa02a3658ed9024772040e5c
#
_cell.length_a   1.000
_cell.length_b   1.000
_cell.length_c   1.000
_cell.angle_alpha   90.00
_cell.angle_beta   90.00
_cell.angle_gamma   90.00
#
_symmetry.space_group_name_H-M   'P 1'
#
loop_
_entity.id
_entity.type
_entity.pdbx_description
1 polymer ?
#
loop_
_entity_poly.entity_id
_entity_poly.type
_entity_poly.pdbx_seq_one_letter_code
_entity_poly.pdbx_strand_id
1 'polypeptide(L)'
;MKTIHSFMGMALCSFPVMAQQSPNFLIIQCDHLTQRVVGAYGADPSCTPPIDRIASQGVTFANAYVGCPLSQPSRAALWSGLMPHQTNVRSNSAEHINPPLPDSIPTLGSLFTANGYEAVHFGKTHDMGSLRGFRHKEPVAKPFTDPEFPVN
;
A
#
# COMPACT_ATOMS: atom_id res chain seq x y z
N MET A 1 -44.07 47.26 -41.36
CA MET A 1 -43.46 45.92 -41.12
C MET A 1 -42.55 46.03 -39.94
N LYS A 2 -42.94 45.49 -38.77
CA LYS A 2 -42.14 45.47 -37.54
C LYS A 2 -41.55 44.07 -37.37
N THR A 3 -40.26 43.96 -37.48
CA THR A 3 -39.50 42.70 -37.31
C THR A 3 -39.28 42.44 -35.81
N ILE A 4 -39.88 41.38 -35.27
CA ILE A 4 -39.67 40.95 -33.90
C ILE A 4 -38.49 39.98 -33.89
N HIS A 5 -37.38 40.40 -33.27
CA HIS A 5 -36.25 39.54 -33.02
C HIS A 5 -36.50 38.79 -31.72
N SER A 6 -36.73 37.48 -31.82
CA SER A 6 -36.89 36.58 -30.68
C SER A 6 -35.49 36.19 -30.17
N PHE A 7 -35.08 36.72 -29.02
CA PHE A 7 -33.89 36.29 -28.32
C PHE A 7 -34.19 34.99 -27.55
N MET A 8 -33.73 33.89 -28.06
CA MET A 8 -33.80 32.59 -27.38
C MET A 8 -32.66 32.51 -26.42
N GLY A 9 -32.90 32.85 -25.15
CA GLY A 9 -31.91 32.70 -24.06
C GLY A 9 -31.67 31.24 -23.75
N MET A 10 -30.45 30.77 -24.05
CA MET A 10 -29.98 29.44 -23.69
C MET A 10 -29.59 29.48 -22.21
N ALA A 11 -30.43 28.95 -21.34
CA ALA A 11 -30.09 28.77 -19.92
C ALA A 11 -29.04 27.67 -19.79
N LEU A 12 -27.80 28.05 -19.53
CA LEU A 12 -26.71 27.13 -19.12
C LEU A 12 -27.05 26.61 -17.70
N CYS A 13 -27.62 25.44 -17.59
CA CYS A 13 -27.70 24.70 -16.33
C CYS A 13 -26.29 24.26 -15.94
N SER A 14 -25.60 25.02 -15.11
CA SER A 14 -24.40 24.59 -14.43
C SER A 14 -24.80 23.55 -13.36
N PHE A 15 -24.67 22.28 -13.69
CA PHE A 15 -24.72 21.22 -12.68
C PHE A 15 -23.49 21.37 -11.80
N PRO A 16 -23.66 21.40 -10.45
CA PRO A 16 -22.51 21.35 -9.57
C PRO A 16 -21.83 19.99 -9.77
N VAL A 17 -20.63 19.99 -10.32
CA VAL A 17 -19.77 18.82 -10.31
C VAL A 17 -19.40 18.60 -8.84
N MET A 18 -20.08 17.66 -8.20
CA MET A 18 -19.68 17.20 -6.87
C MET A 18 -18.28 16.63 -7.00
N ALA A 19 -17.30 17.34 -6.48
CA ALA A 19 -15.94 16.84 -6.42
C ALA A 19 -15.97 15.56 -5.60
N GLN A 20 -15.82 14.42 -6.25
CA GLN A 20 -15.73 13.13 -5.59
C GLN A 20 -14.44 13.15 -4.78
N GLN A 21 -14.58 13.09 -3.45
CA GLN A 21 -13.41 13.00 -2.57
C GLN A 21 -12.68 11.70 -2.87
N SER A 22 -11.39 11.83 -3.18
CA SER A 22 -10.53 10.66 -3.40
C SER A 22 -10.44 9.84 -2.10
N PRO A 23 -10.59 8.51 -2.16
CA PRO A 23 -10.53 7.67 -0.96
C PRO A 23 -9.12 7.66 -0.35
N ASN A 24 -9.03 7.51 0.96
CA ASN A 24 -7.78 7.22 1.63
C ASN A 24 -7.46 5.72 1.58
N PHE A 25 -6.17 5.39 1.54
CA PHE A 25 -5.70 4.02 1.53
C PHE A 25 -4.82 3.76 2.74
N LEU A 26 -5.10 2.69 3.48
CA LEU A 26 -4.28 2.21 4.59
C LEU A 26 -3.84 0.78 4.28
N ILE A 27 -2.52 0.56 4.17
CA ILE A 27 -1.92 -0.76 3.98
C ILE A 27 -1.25 -1.16 5.29
N ILE A 28 -1.69 -2.27 5.88
CA ILE A 28 -1.08 -2.86 7.09
C ILE A 28 -0.41 -4.16 6.67
N GLN A 29 0.91 -4.21 6.78
CA GLN A 29 1.70 -5.38 6.42
C GLN A 29 2.40 -5.95 7.65
N CYS A 30 2.00 -7.14 8.08
CA CYS A 30 2.68 -7.88 9.12
C CYS A 30 3.88 -8.63 8.55
N ASP A 31 4.98 -8.62 9.30
CA ASP A 31 6.17 -9.43 8.97
C ASP A 31 6.03 -10.82 9.61
N HIS A 32 6.28 -11.88 8.85
CA HIS A 32 6.22 -13.28 9.30
C HIS A 32 4.86 -13.77 9.88
N LEU A 33 3.76 -13.05 9.66
CA LEU A 33 2.45 -13.52 10.11
C LEU A 33 2.00 -14.73 9.29
N THR A 34 1.84 -15.87 9.95
CA THR A 34 1.30 -17.08 9.32
C THR A 34 -0.21 -17.09 9.36
N GLN A 35 -0.84 -17.58 8.30
CA GLN A 35 -2.28 -17.81 8.24
C GLN A 35 -2.81 -18.67 9.40
N ARG A 36 -1.99 -19.58 9.91
CA ARG A 36 -2.35 -20.54 10.96
C ARG A 36 -2.68 -19.91 12.32
N VAL A 37 -2.32 -18.64 12.55
CA VAL A 37 -2.61 -17.92 13.80
C VAL A 37 -3.65 -16.81 13.61
N VAL A 38 -4.27 -16.73 12.44
CA VAL A 38 -5.28 -15.70 12.13
C VAL A 38 -6.67 -16.33 12.23
N GLY A 39 -7.52 -15.79 13.10
CA GLY A 39 -8.86 -16.33 13.36
C GLY A 39 -9.75 -16.36 12.12
N ALA A 40 -9.68 -15.35 11.24
CA ALA A 40 -10.41 -15.29 9.97
C ALA A 40 -10.08 -16.44 9.02
N TYR A 41 -8.98 -17.16 9.25
CA TYR A 41 -8.57 -18.36 8.50
C TYR A 41 -8.74 -19.66 9.30
N GLY A 42 -9.46 -19.63 10.41
CA GLY A 42 -9.79 -20.82 11.20
C GLY A 42 -8.86 -21.09 12.38
N ALA A 43 -7.98 -20.15 12.74
CA ALA A 43 -7.24 -20.19 13.99
C ALA A 43 -8.14 -19.85 15.21
N ASP A 44 -7.59 -19.95 16.42
CA ASP A 44 -8.27 -19.50 17.62
C ASP A 44 -8.62 -17.99 17.50
N PRO A 45 -9.90 -17.61 17.58
CA PRO A 45 -10.32 -16.23 17.42
C PRO A 45 -9.73 -15.26 18.46
N SER A 46 -9.21 -15.77 19.57
CA SER A 46 -8.56 -14.95 20.59
C SER A 46 -7.20 -14.41 20.16
N CYS A 47 -6.59 -14.99 19.12
CA CYS A 47 -5.25 -14.60 18.66
C CYS A 47 -5.24 -13.27 17.90
N THR A 48 -6.24 -13.01 17.05
CA THR A 48 -6.25 -11.86 16.15
C THR A 48 -7.59 -11.11 16.06
N PRO A 49 -8.24 -10.75 17.20
CA PRO A 49 -9.58 -10.16 17.16
C PRO A 49 -9.70 -8.90 16.30
N PRO A 50 -8.72 -7.96 16.26
CA PRO A 50 -8.81 -6.79 15.40
C PRO A 50 -8.75 -7.13 13.91
N ILE A 51 -7.92 -8.09 13.51
CA ILE A 51 -7.81 -8.57 12.12
C ILE A 51 -9.10 -9.25 11.71
N ASP A 52 -9.65 -10.11 12.57
CA ASP A 52 -10.88 -10.85 12.33
C ASP A 52 -12.08 -9.92 12.19
N ARG A 53 -12.11 -8.82 12.96
CA ARG A 53 -13.12 -7.77 12.79
C ARG A 53 -13.03 -7.10 11.42
N ILE A 54 -11.83 -6.77 10.94
CA ILE A 54 -11.64 -6.21 9.59
C ILE A 54 -12.09 -7.23 8.54
N ALA A 55 -11.71 -8.48 8.68
CA ALA A 55 -12.09 -9.56 7.79
C ALA A 55 -13.60 -9.75 7.69
N SER A 56 -14.32 -9.65 8.81
CA SER A 56 -15.81 -9.77 8.85
C SER A 56 -16.54 -8.62 8.17
N GLN A 57 -15.90 -7.48 7.98
CA GLN A 57 -16.46 -6.28 7.35
C GLN A 57 -15.98 -6.06 5.90
N GLY A 58 -15.10 -6.90 5.43
CA GLY A 58 -14.44 -6.77 4.14
C GLY A 58 -14.43 -8.07 3.34
N VAL A 59 -13.37 -8.23 2.54
CA VAL A 59 -13.13 -9.42 1.72
C VAL A 59 -11.90 -10.15 2.24
N THR A 60 -12.06 -11.45 2.50
CA THR A 60 -10.96 -12.34 2.89
C THR A 60 -10.54 -13.20 1.69
N PHE A 61 -9.26 -13.17 1.34
CA PHE A 61 -8.71 -13.97 0.26
C PHE A 61 -8.19 -15.29 0.82
N ALA A 62 -8.86 -16.40 0.53
CA ALA A 62 -8.44 -17.72 0.97
C ALA A 62 -7.12 -18.17 0.32
N ASN A 63 -6.86 -17.72 -0.89
CA ASN A 63 -5.65 -18.02 -1.66
C ASN A 63 -5.00 -16.71 -2.11
N ALA A 64 -3.91 -16.33 -1.46
CA ALA A 64 -3.08 -15.21 -1.82
C ALA A 64 -1.61 -15.65 -1.91
N TYR A 65 -0.91 -15.20 -2.92
CA TYR A 65 0.45 -15.64 -3.21
C TYR A 65 1.38 -14.45 -3.32
N VAL A 66 2.61 -14.62 -2.84
CA VAL A 66 3.68 -13.62 -3.02
C VAL A 66 4.59 -14.02 -4.17
N GLY A 67 5.18 -13.06 -4.85
CA GLY A 67 6.13 -13.31 -5.93
C GLY A 67 7.44 -13.99 -5.47
N CYS A 68 7.79 -13.83 -4.19
CA CYS A 68 8.92 -14.49 -3.55
C CYS A 68 8.70 -14.48 -2.02
N PRO A 69 8.90 -15.60 -1.30
CA PRO A 69 8.70 -15.68 0.15
C PRO A 69 9.93 -15.18 0.95
N LEU A 70 10.61 -14.15 0.47
CA LEU A 70 11.72 -13.47 1.12
C LEU A 70 11.40 -11.97 1.26
N SER A 71 11.88 -11.34 2.33
CA SER A 71 11.50 -9.98 2.71
C SER A 71 11.77 -8.92 1.63
N GLN A 72 13.01 -8.78 1.15
CA GLN A 72 13.36 -7.77 0.14
C GLN A 72 12.64 -7.98 -1.19
N PRO A 73 12.70 -9.18 -1.81
CA PRO A 73 12.01 -9.41 -3.08
C PRO A 73 10.50 -9.24 -2.99
N SER A 74 9.89 -9.70 -1.89
CA SER A 74 8.45 -9.55 -1.66
C SER A 74 8.04 -8.08 -1.55
N ARG A 75 8.83 -7.26 -0.82
CA ARG A 75 8.57 -5.83 -0.68
C ARG A 75 8.79 -5.09 -1.98
N ALA A 76 9.89 -5.38 -2.69
CA ALA A 76 10.14 -4.80 -4.01
C ALA A 76 8.98 -5.12 -4.98
N ALA A 77 8.49 -6.36 -4.99
CA ALA A 77 7.35 -6.75 -5.81
C ALA A 77 6.06 -6.02 -5.40
N LEU A 78 5.76 -5.95 -4.10
CA LEU A 78 4.56 -5.28 -3.59
C LEU A 78 4.52 -3.79 -3.99
N TRP A 79 5.62 -3.07 -3.79
CA TRP A 79 5.64 -1.62 -3.99
C TRP A 79 5.85 -1.20 -5.45
N SER A 80 6.40 -2.08 -6.30
CA SER A 80 6.61 -1.80 -7.73
C SER A 80 5.56 -2.45 -8.65
N GLY A 81 4.80 -3.44 -8.15
CA GLY A 81 3.90 -4.23 -8.98
C GLY A 81 4.60 -5.20 -9.92
N LEU A 82 5.92 -5.39 -9.78
CA LEU A 82 6.74 -6.21 -10.67
C LEU A 82 7.24 -7.48 -9.95
N MET A 83 7.42 -8.55 -10.70
CA MET A 83 7.97 -9.80 -10.16
C MET A 83 9.47 -9.66 -9.85
N PRO A 84 10.05 -10.46 -8.92
CA PRO A 84 11.45 -10.38 -8.52
C PRO A 84 12.47 -10.50 -9.67
N HIS A 85 12.15 -11.24 -10.71
CA HIS A 85 13.01 -11.32 -11.90
C HIS A 85 13.00 -10.04 -12.75
N GLN A 86 11.96 -9.22 -12.65
CA GLN A 86 11.85 -7.93 -13.35
C GLN A 86 12.48 -6.81 -12.52
N THR A 87 12.36 -6.85 -11.20
CA THR A 87 12.98 -5.87 -10.30
C THR A 87 14.47 -6.14 -10.10
N ASN A 88 14.94 -7.33 -10.43
CA ASN A 88 16.27 -7.86 -10.14
C ASN A 88 16.59 -7.98 -8.62
N VAL A 89 15.62 -7.75 -7.75
CA VAL A 89 15.73 -7.97 -6.31
C VAL A 89 15.30 -9.41 -6.03
N ARG A 90 16.26 -10.34 -5.84
CA ARG A 90 16.00 -11.78 -5.83
C ARG A 90 16.28 -12.47 -4.49
N SER A 91 16.93 -11.78 -3.55
CA SER A 91 17.32 -12.34 -2.25
C SER A 91 17.31 -11.27 -1.16
N ASN A 92 17.49 -11.67 0.09
CA ASN A 92 17.76 -10.77 1.23
C ASN A 92 19.26 -10.46 1.33
N SER A 93 19.88 -10.06 0.26
CA SER A 93 21.31 -9.81 0.20
C SER A 93 21.61 -8.31 0.32
N ALA A 94 22.87 -8.00 0.61
CA ALA A 94 23.36 -6.63 0.65
C ALA A 94 23.23 -5.95 -0.73
N GLU A 95 23.26 -4.63 -0.75
CA GLU A 95 23.06 -3.80 -1.96
C GLU A 95 23.98 -4.16 -3.14
N HIS A 96 25.21 -4.61 -2.86
CA HIS A 96 26.13 -5.02 -3.92
C HIS A 96 25.72 -6.31 -4.67
N ILE A 97 24.79 -7.10 -4.11
CA ILE A 97 24.25 -8.31 -4.72
C ILE A 97 22.85 -8.04 -5.33
N ASN A 98 22.07 -7.23 -4.64
CA ASN A 98 20.78 -6.74 -5.14
C ASN A 98 20.92 -5.23 -5.41
N PRO A 99 21.03 -4.81 -6.66
CA PRO A 99 21.03 -3.39 -6.96
C PRO A 99 19.69 -2.77 -6.53
N PRO A 100 19.69 -1.50 -6.13
CA PRO A 100 18.45 -0.79 -5.84
C PRO A 100 17.55 -0.78 -7.07
N LEU A 101 16.25 -0.74 -6.84
CA LEU A 101 15.25 -0.69 -7.90
C LEU A 101 15.54 0.51 -8.82
N PRO A 102 15.68 0.32 -10.14
CA PRO A 102 15.93 1.40 -11.08
C PRO A 102 14.92 2.54 -10.97
N ASP A 103 15.38 3.78 -11.12
CA ASP A 103 14.50 4.95 -11.02
C ASP A 103 13.43 5.02 -12.13
N SER A 104 13.66 4.33 -13.23
CA SER A 104 12.71 4.18 -14.33
C SER A 104 11.48 3.33 -13.96
N ILE A 105 11.55 2.54 -12.89
CA ILE A 105 10.42 1.72 -12.43
C ILE A 105 9.58 2.56 -11.48
N PRO A 106 8.31 2.85 -11.81
CA PRO A 106 7.41 3.54 -10.91
C PRO A 106 7.11 2.69 -9.68
N THR A 107 6.95 3.34 -8.54
CA THR A 107 6.55 2.68 -7.30
C THR A 107 5.16 3.12 -6.87
N LEU A 108 4.51 2.35 -6.03
CA LEU A 108 3.20 2.72 -5.49
C LEU A 108 3.23 4.12 -4.87
N GLY A 109 4.26 4.44 -4.06
CA GLY A 109 4.41 5.76 -3.47
C GLY A 109 4.56 6.87 -4.51
N SER A 110 5.37 6.66 -5.56
CA SER A 110 5.54 7.65 -6.62
C SER A 110 4.27 7.87 -7.42
N LEU A 111 3.50 6.83 -7.68
CA LEU A 111 2.21 6.92 -8.38
C LEU A 111 1.17 7.68 -7.54
N PHE A 112 1.04 7.36 -6.25
CA PHE A 112 0.13 8.09 -5.36
C PHE A 112 0.50 9.56 -5.26
N THR A 113 1.78 9.88 -5.05
CA THR A 113 2.26 11.26 -4.97
C THR A 113 2.01 12.04 -6.26
N ALA A 114 2.25 11.43 -7.41
CA ALA A 114 1.97 12.03 -8.72
C ALA A 114 0.47 12.33 -8.94
N ASN A 115 -0.41 11.62 -8.23
CA ASN A 115 -1.87 11.83 -8.27
C ASN A 115 -2.41 12.64 -7.07
N GLY A 116 -1.56 13.40 -6.39
CA GLY A 116 -1.96 14.36 -5.36
C GLY A 116 -2.18 13.76 -3.97
N TYR A 117 -1.83 12.51 -3.74
CA TYR A 117 -1.88 11.91 -2.42
C TYR A 117 -0.63 12.22 -1.60
N GLU A 118 -0.78 12.37 -0.31
CA GLU A 118 0.33 12.29 0.62
C GLU A 118 0.59 10.82 0.97
N ALA A 119 1.64 10.22 0.40
CA ALA A 119 2.03 8.85 0.68
C ALA A 119 3.01 8.82 1.86
N VAL A 120 2.68 8.09 2.92
CA VAL A 120 3.51 8.00 4.15
C VAL A 120 3.76 6.54 4.47
N HIS A 121 4.99 6.20 4.83
CA HIS A 121 5.39 4.87 5.25
C HIS A 121 5.91 4.89 6.70
N PHE A 122 5.51 3.89 7.48
CA PHE A 122 5.98 3.64 8.84
C PHE A 122 6.53 2.23 8.95
N GLY A 123 7.55 2.06 9.76
CA GLY A 123 8.08 0.75 10.13
C GLY A 123 9.19 0.23 9.22
N LYS A 124 9.23 -1.10 9.03
CA LYS A 124 10.31 -1.79 8.34
C LYS A 124 10.42 -1.38 6.87
N THR A 125 11.58 -0.89 6.47
CA THR A 125 11.92 -0.56 5.09
C THR A 125 12.34 -1.79 4.30
N HIS A 126 13.58 -2.22 4.39
CA HIS A 126 14.15 -3.41 3.73
C HIS A 126 13.69 -3.56 2.27
N ASP A 127 13.71 -2.46 1.52
CA ASP A 127 12.89 -2.25 0.33
C ASP A 127 13.67 -2.07 -0.97
N MET A 128 15.00 -1.90 -0.89
CA MET A 128 15.88 -1.67 -2.05
C MET A 128 15.42 -0.50 -2.95
N GLY A 129 14.93 0.59 -2.34
CA GLY A 129 14.46 1.77 -3.04
C GLY A 129 13.03 1.66 -3.59
N SER A 130 12.30 0.59 -3.31
CA SER A 130 10.91 0.44 -3.75
C SER A 130 9.91 1.32 -3.00
N LEU A 131 10.33 1.95 -1.89
CA LEU A 131 9.54 2.94 -1.14
C LEU A 131 9.68 4.38 -1.67
N ARG A 132 10.27 4.59 -2.84
CA ARG A 132 10.31 5.92 -3.45
C ARG A 132 8.92 6.54 -3.55
N GLY A 133 8.83 7.85 -3.29
CA GLY A 133 7.56 8.58 -3.26
C GLY A 133 6.83 8.52 -1.92
N PHE A 134 7.19 7.61 -1.02
CA PHE A 134 6.72 7.68 0.36
C PHE A 134 7.56 8.62 1.19
N ARG A 135 6.92 9.49 1.97
CA ARG A 135 7.57 10.18 3.07
C ARG A 135 7.77 9.17 4.21
N HIS A 136 9.02 8.81 4.46
CA HIS A 136 9.35 7.90 5.54
C HIS A 136 9.26 8.60 6.89
N LYS A 137 8.58 7.99 7.84
CA LYS A 137 8.62 8.37 9.25
C LYS A 137 9.26 7.25 10.03
N GLU A 138 10.25 7.61 10.86
CA GLU A 138 10.90 6.66 11.75
C GLU A 138 9.85 5.85 12.53
N PRO A 139 10.07 4.54 12.68
CA PRO A 139 9.18 3.74 13.50
C PRO A 139 9.19 4.29 14.92
N VAL A 140 8.00 4.53 15.46
CA VAL A 140 7.84 4.89 16.86
C VAL A 140 8.25 3.72 17.79
N ALA A 141 8.29 2.51 17.24
CA ALA A 141 8.76 1.33 17.94
C ALA A 141 10.29 1.31 17.98
N LYS A 142 10.84 1.39 19.17
CA LYS A 142 12.24 1.02 19.45
C LYS A 142 12.50 -0.39 18.89
N PRO A 143 13.73 -0.69 18.45
CA PRO A 143 14.08 -2.05 18.06
C PRO A 143 13.78 -3.02 19.20
N PHE A 144 13.58 -4.28 18.89
CA PHE A 144 13.20 -5.43 19.73
C PHE A 144 14.04 -5.67 21.02
N THR A 145 14.69 -4.66 21.51
CA THR A 145 15.47 -4.62 22.77
C THR A 145 14.67 -3.97 23.89
N ASP A 146 13.35 -3.75 23.71
CA ASP A 146 12.52 -3.20 24.77
C ASP A 146 12.35 -4.27 25.88
N PRO A 147 12.83 -4.02 27.11
CA PRO A 147 12.71 -4.99 28.20
C PRO A 147 11.27 -5.24 28.63
N GLU A 148 10.29 -4.45 28.18
CA GLU A 148 8.87 -4.67 28.43
C GLU A 148 8.26 -5.77 27.56
N PHE A 149 8.98 -6.24 26.52
CA PHE A 149 8.57 -7.38 25.69
C PHE A 149 9.66 -8.44 25.67
N PRO A 150 9.81 -9.24 26.74
CA PRO A 150 10.76 -10.34 26.73
C PRO A 150 10.36 -11.35 25.66
N VAL A 151 11.22 -11.57 24.68
CA VAL A 151 11.13 -12.69 23.75
C VAL A 151 11.42 -13.96 24.55
N ASN A 152 10.37 -14.75 24.84
CA ASN A 152 10.52 -16.12 25.35
C ASN A 152 10.82 -17.08 24.21
#